data_813c6b55b067cfcefd01f46e883c014c
#
_entry.id   813c6b55b067cfcefd01f46e883c014c
#
_cell.length_a   1.000
_cell.length_b   1.000
_cell.length_c   1.000
_cell.angle_alpha   90.00
_cell.angle_beta   90.00
_cell.angle_gamma   90.00
#
_symmetry.space_group_name_H-M   'P 1'
#
loop_
_entity.id
_entity.type
_entity.pdbx_description
1 polymer ?
#
loop_
_entity_poly.entity_id
_entity_poly.type
_entity_poly.pdbx_seq_one_letter_code
_entity_poly.pdbx_strand_id
1 'polypeptide(L)'
;MNILKGFVILSTLTMCMPLLADEFETDYDQEIHKLNKRIQQIEQEKKEAQDKLRQKAWNFDTYIGAEQEIDSDESWKFIKGSMATSPYVGAYIYQNDSLWLYDVQFLKTYLDNNPEYDRTRWQAGVTRTFPFTYNGKSGNTKLRLGYRNDNWHYPSISNPALADPAYKGDIRKGEERHEIWIRPQAYYKYSENLSFNASLSFRLIDRKLDYARAKGNYGVYKRDWSQINEHFAGANITFNQKNSLWLNYLYIDEQLVNTLYNKEHFFWGIYRYKFDNGLLLMPYTRLALVKGTQSFRDSNNHEFLYKEKNRSRYGLQVLYPLTKQTSIFTDTYYRPEQTWTNNNKSSNNFWFWAVELRHNF
;
A
#
# COMPACT_ATOMS: atom_id res chain seq x y z
N MET A 1 38.51 -21.64 18.65
CA MET A 1 39.83 -21.59 19.33
C MET A 1 40.38 -23.01 19.33
N ASN A 2 41.10 -23.44 18.27
CA ASN A 2 41.90 -24.65 18.14
C ASN A 2 42.26 -24.89 16.66
N ILE A 3 43.01 -23.95 16.06
CA ILE A 3 43.71 -24.14 14.76
C ILE A 3 45.06 -23.41 14.95
N LEU A 4 45.91 -23.88 15.85
CA LEU A 4 47.26 -23.35 15.98
C LEU A 4 48.18 -24.37 16.67
N LYS A 5 48.08 -25.65 16.27
CA LYS A 5 49.01 -26.70 16.72
C LYS A 5 49.38 -27.65 15.57
N GLY A 6 49.84 -27.12 14.46
CA GLY A 6 50.26 -27.93 13.32
C GLY A 6 51.48 -27.40 12.58
N PHE A 7 52.22 -26.44 13.15
CA PHE A 7 53.30 -25.77 12.37
C PHE A 7 54.70 -25.83 13.01
N VAL A 8 54.93 -26.79 13.90
CA VAL A 8 56.29 -26.97 14.49
C VAL A 8 56.61 -28.45 14.54
N ILE A 9 56.85 -29.13 13.42
CA ILE A 9 57.70 -30.33 13.27
C ILE A 9 57.99 -30.44 11.73
N LEU A 10 58.86 -29.60 11.19
CA LEU A 10 59.50 -29.85 9.89
C LEU A 10 60.71 -28.95 9.68
N SER A 11 61.59 -28.89 10.72
CA SER A 11 62.86 -28.15 10.53
C SER A 11 64.10 -28.90 11.05
N THR A 12 64.13 -30.23 10.90
CA THR A 12 65.36 -30.99 11.14
C THR A 12 65.40 -32.27 10.29
N LEU A 13 65.65 -32.13 9.00
CA LEU A 13 66.15 -33.22 8.13
C LEU A 13 66.57 -32.64 6.78
N THR A 14 67.50 -31.69 6.83
CA THR A 14 68.15 -31.21 5.60
C THR A 14 69.65 -31.45 5.77
N MET A 15 70.06 -32.67 5.38
CA MET A 15 71.40 -32.97 4.89
C MET A 15 71.48 -34.45 4.54
N CYS A 16 71.55 -34.74 3.26
CA CYS A 16 71.93 -35.96 2.56
C CYS A 16 70.87 -36.46 1.56
N MET A 17 70.85 -35.94 0.37
CA MET A 17 70.72 -36.65 -0.91
C MET A 17 70.34 -35.68 -2.03
N PRO A 18 71.22 -35.22 -2.88
CA PRO A 18 70.84 -34.33 -3.98
C PRO A 18 70.51 -35.03 -5.30
N LEU A 19 69.89 -36.20 -5.31
CA LEU A 19 69.55 -36.91 -6.54
C LEU A 19 68.17 -37.62 -6.56
N LEU A 20 67.40 -37.47 -5.51
CA LEU A 20 65.99 -37.94 -5.48
C LEU A 20 65.00 -36.80 -5.11
N ALA A 21 65.50 -35.57 -4.96
CA ALA A 21 64.69 -34.48 -4.53
C ALA A 21 63.78 -33.90 -5.65
N ASP A 22 64.26 -33.91 -6.90
CA ASP A 22 63.48 -33.27 -7.98
C ASP A 22 62.25 -34.02 -8.45
N GLU A 23 62.21 -35.36 -8.36
CA GLU A 23 61.00 -36.11 -8.69
C GLU A 23 59.94 -36.11 -7.57
N PHE A 24 60.37 -36.06 -6.33
CA PHE A 24 59.45 -35.97 -5.18
C PHE A 24 58.88 -34.55 -4.98
N GLU A 25 59.62 -33.49 -5.25
CA GLU A 25 59.15 -32.09 -5.17
C GLU A 25 58.06 -31.82 -6.21
N THR A 26 58.25 -32.32 -7.46
CA THR A 26 57.26 -32.15 -8.53
C THR A 26 55.93 -32.89 -8.26
N ASP A 27 55.99 -34.03 -7.59
CA ASP A 27 54.76 -34.80 -7.29
C ASP A 27 53.98 -34.20 -6.12
N TYR A 28 54.66 -33.68 -5.06
CA TYR A 28 54.05 -32.96 -3.98
C TYR A 28 53.43 -31.62 -4.40
N ASP A 29 54.09 -30.87 -5.28
CA ASP A 29 53.56 -29.62 -5.82
C ASP A 29 52.31 -29.86 -6.68
N GLN A 30 52.28 -30.93 -7.45
CA GLN A 30 51.08 -31.35 -8.22
C GLN A 30 49.94 -31.77 -7.31
N GLU A 31 50.23 -32.46 -6.20
CA GLU A 31 49.21 -32.86 -5.24
C GLU A 31 48.68 -31.67 -4.46
N ILE A 32 49.54 -30.75 -4.03
CA ILE A 32 49.16 -29.47 -3.42
C ILE A 32 48.29 -28.65 -4.38
N HIS A 33 48.65 -28.58 -5.64
CA HIS A 33 47.84 -27.87 -6.65
C HIS A 33 46.47 -28.52 -6.86
N LYS A 34 46.38 -29.84 -6.90
CA LYS A 34 45.12 -30.59 -6.98
C LYS A 34 44.24 -30.36 -5.71
N LEU A 35 44.84 -30.37 -4.53
CA LEU A 35 44.15 -30.11 -3.27
C LEU A 35 43.64 -28.68 -3.21
N ASN A 36 44.43 -27.70 -3.59
CA ASN A 36 44.03 -26.30 -3.65
C ASN A 36 42.87 -26.07 -4.62
N LYS A 37 42.92 -26.72 -5.80
CA LYS A 37 41.81 -26.67 -6.75
C LYS A 37 40.53 -27.29 -6.21
N ARG A 38 40.64 -28.38 -5.45
CA ARG A 38 39.51 -29.05 -4.83
C ARG A 38 38.93 -28.24 -3.65
N ILE A 39 39.79 -27.57 -2.89
CA ILE A 39 39.34 -26.63 -1.83
C ILE A 39 38.57 -25.47 -2.44
N GLN A 40 39.08 -24.87 -3.53
CA GLN A 40 38.32 -23.79 -4.23
C GLN A 40 36.96 -24.26 -4.76
N GLN A 41 36.91 -25.49 -5.30
CA GLN A 41 35.62 -26.07 -5.73
C GLN A 41 34.65 -26.27 -4.59
N ILE A 42 35.12 -26.81 -3.46
CA ILE A 42 34.27 -27.01 -2.26
C ILE A 42 33.82 -25.67 -1.70
N GLU A 43 34.65 -24.66 -1.66
CA GLU A 43 34.30 -23.30 -1.21
C GLU A 43 33.25 -22.67 -2.12
N GLN A 44 33.37 -22.87 -3.43
CA GLN A 44 32.39 -22.39 -4.40
C GLN A 44 31.05 -23.14 -4.26
N GLU A 45 31.09 -24.48 -4.17
CA GLU A 45 29.89 -25.29 -3.93
C GLU A 45 29.20 -24.93 -2.58
N LYS A 46 29.99 -24.68 -1.53
CA LYS A 46 29.48 -24.22 -0.23
C LYS A 46 28.82 -22.85 -0.34
N LYS A 47 29.43 -21.92 -1.07
CA LYS A 47 28.86 -20.60 -1.34
C LYS A 47 27.56 -20.69 -2.12
N GLU A 48 27.54 -21.50 -3.19
CA GLU A 48 26.33 -21.73 -3.98
C GLU A 48 25.22 -22.39 -3.18
N ALA A 49 25.56 -23.35 -2.32
CA ALA A 49 24.59 -23.98 -1.42
C ALA A 49 24.05 -22.98 -0.34
N GLN A 50 24.92 -22.12 0.19
CA GLN A 50 24.50 -21.05 1.09
C GLN A 50 23.60 -20.03 0.41
N ASP A 51 23.95 -19.63 -0.83
CA ASP A 51 23.13 -18.70 -1.59
C ASP A 51 21.75 -19.30 -1.95
N LYS A 52 21.71 -20.59 -2.32
CA LYS A 52 20.45 -21.32 -2.51
C LYS A 52 19.59 -21.41 -1.23
N LEU A 53 20.23 -21.58 -0.07
CA LEU A 53 19.51 -21.56 1.22
C LEU A 53 18.99 -20.16 1.57
N ARG A 54 19.77 -19.10 1.30
CA ARG A 54 19.34 -17.71 1.47
C ARG A 54 18.20 -17.34 0.54
N GLN A 55 18.20 -17.81 -0.71
CA GLN A 55 17.12 -17.59 -1.67
C GLN A 55 15.80 -18.23 -1.23
N LYS A 56 15.86 -19.36 -0.51
CA LYS A 56 14.68 -20.07 0.02
C LYS A 56 14.22 -19.56 1.38
N ALA A 57 15.00 -18.70 2.05
CA ALA A 57 14.61 -18.15 3.35
C ALA A 57 13.40 -17.21 3.22
N TRP A 58 12.43 -17.39 4.10
CA TRP A 58 11.33 -16.45 4.26
C TRP A 58 11.79 -15.20 5.01
N ASN A 59 11.43 -14.06 4.49
CA ASN A 59 11.66 -12.76 5.11
C ASN A 59 10.31 -12.22 5.60
N PHE A 60 10.38 -11.54 6.74
CA PHE A 60 9.25 -10.90 7.40
C PHE A 60 9.63 -9.46 7.70
N ASP A 61 9.23 -8.53 6.83
CA ASP A 61 9.41 -7.11 7.05
C ASP A 61 8.21 -6.60 7.85
N THR A 62 8.33 -6.61 9.17
CA THR A 62 7.28 -6.18 10.07
C THR A 62 7.33 -4.67 10.29
N TYR A 63 6.17 -4.07 10.51
CA TYR A 63 6.05 -2.64 10.81
C TYR A 63 4.93 -2.38 11.79
N ILE A 64 5.10 -1.32 12.57
CA ILE A 64 4.05 -0.74 13.40
C ILE A 64 3.94 0.75 13.09
N GLY A 65 2.78 1.32 13.35
CA GLY A 65 2.58 2.74 13.21
C GLY A 65 1.28 3.21 13.83
N ALA A 66 1.09 4.51 13.78
CA ALA A 66 -0.15 5.15 14.12
C ALA A 66 -0.40 6.30 13.14
N GLU A 67 -1.62 6.39 12.66
CA GLU A 67 -2.10 7.48 11.82
C GLU A 67 -3.08 8.31 12.61
N GLN A 68 -2.97 9.62 12.51
CA GLN A 68 -3.91 10.57 13.06
C GLN A 68 -4.50 11.39 11.91
N GLU A 69 -5.81 11.44 11.83
CA GLU A 69 -6.55 12.01 10.71
C GLU A 69 -7.60 13.00 11.21
N ILE A 70 -7.65 14.18 10.59
CA ILE A 70 -8.73 15.16 10.77
C ILE A 70 -9.31 15.43 9.39
N ASP A 71 -10.59 15.18 9.23
CA ASP A 71 -11.35 15.51 8.04
C ASP A 71 -12.47 16.49 8.42
N SER A 72 -12.48 17.66 7.80
CA SER A 72 -13.58 18.61 7.95
C SER A 72 -14.83 18.18 7.18
N ASP A 73 -14.68 17.16 6.32
CA ASP A 73 -15.76 16.56 5.54
C ASP A 73 -16.44 15.43 6.31
N GLU A 74 -17.59 15.14 5.84
CA GLU A 74 -18.51 14.11 6.26
C GLU A 74 -18.03 12.66 6.11
N SER A 75 -16.75 12.36 5.89
CA SER A 75 -16.31 10.96 5.83
C SER A 75 -16.51 10.24 7.16
N TRP A 76 -16.47 11.02 8.25
CA TRP A 76 -16.96 10.69 9.57
C TRP A 76 -18.31 11.40 9.80
N LYS A 77 -19.27 11.16 8.92
CA LYS A 77 -20.55 11.89 8.76
C LYS A 77 -21.32 12.26 10.02
N PHE A 78 -20.94 11.69 11.14
CA PHE A 78 -21.70 11.78 12.37
C PHE A 78 -21.04 12.66 13.41
N ILE A 79 -19.76 13.03 13.21
CA ILE A 79 -19.01 13.78 14.22
C ILE A 79 -18.09 14.77 13.52
N LYS A 80 -18.65 15.91 13.17
CA LYS A 80 -17.95 17.00 12.50
C LYS A 80 -16.75 17.47 13.33
N GLY A 81 -15.55 17.44 12.70
CA GLY A 81 -14.33 17.90 13.34
C GLY A 81 -13.70 16.93 14.35
N SER A 82 -14.11 15.66 14.35
CA SER A 82 -13.44 14.64 15.16
C SER A 82 -12.10 14.25 14.57
N MET A 83 -11.12 14.04 15.44
CA MET A 83 -9.84 13.48 15.13
C MET A 83 -9.92 11.96 15.29
N ALA A 84 -9.45 11.22 14.28
CA ALA A 84 -9.37 9.78 14.30
C ALA A 84 -7.92 9.35 14.53
N THR A 85 -7.68 8.49 15.50
CA THR A 85 -6.36 7.88 15.77
C THR A 85 -6.43 6.40 15.44
N SER A 86 -5.53 5.94 14.57
CA SER A 86 -5.53 4.59 14.01
C SER A 86 -4.16 3.92 14.20
N PRO A 87 -3.88 3.30 15.35
CA PRO A 87 -2.73 2.42 15.48
C PRO A 87 -2.88 1.19 14.58
N TYR A 88 -1.76 0.74 14.01
CA TYR A 88 -1.73 -0.42 13.14
C TYR A 88 -0.42 -1.22 13.29
N VAL A 89 -0.50 -2.49 12.91
CA VAL A 89 0.64 -3.39 12.76
C VAL A 89 0.48 -4.18 11.47
N GLY A 90 1.58 -4.50 10.82
CA GLY A 90 1.55 -5.29 9.60
C GLY A 90 2.88 -5.97 9.29
N ALA A 91 2.86 -6.78 8.24
CA ALA A 91 4.04 -7.45 7.73
C ALA A 91 3.96 -7.63 6.22
N TYR A 92 5.12 -7.56 5.57
CA TYR A 92 5.37 -8.08 4.24
C TYR A 92 6.13 -9.39 4.37
N ILE A 93 5.67 -10.42 3.68
CA ILE A 93 6.20 -11.78 3.78
C ILE A 93 6.59 -12.21 2.37
N TYR A 94 7.87 -12.56 2.18
CA TYR A 94 8.39 -12.94 0.87
C TYR A 94 9.62 -13.84 1.01
N GLN A 95 9.96 -14.53 -0.05
CA GLN A 95 11.26 -15.18 -0.19
C GLN A 95 12.17 -14.31 -1.05
N ASN A 96 13.48 -14.33 -0.79
CA ASN A 96 14.45 -13.69 -1.65
C ASN A 96 14.30 -14.23 -3.08
N ASP A 97 14.40 -13.34 -4.06
CA ASP A 97 14.21 -13.64 -5.48
C ASP A 97 12.85 -14.21 -5.87
N SER A 98 11.90 -14.25 -4.92
CA SER A 98 10.54 -14.64 -5.21
C SER A 98 9.79 -13.52 -5.94
N LEU A 99 9.01 -13.92 -6.92
CA LEU A 99 8.08 -13.01 -7.60
C LEU A 99 6.75 -12.85 -6.82
N TRP A 100 6.65 -13.48 -5.66
CA TRP A 100 5.49 -13.42 -4.77
C TRP A 100 5.77 -12.57 -3.54
N LEU A 101 4.82 -11.72 -3.20
CA LEU A 101 4.78 -10.92 -1.99
C LEU A 101 3.42 -11.12 -1.33
N TYR A 102 3.41 -11.45 -0.05
CA TYR A 102 2.22 -11.49 0.79
C TYR A 102 2.25 -10.30 1.73
N ASP A 103 1.09 -9.72 2.03
CA ASP A 103 0.97 -8.65 3.00
C ASP A 103 -0.22 -8.90 3.94
N VAL A 104 -0.03 -8.53 5.20
CA VAL A 104 -1.07 -8.56 6.22
C VAL A 104 -1.01 -7.27 7.03
N GLN A 105 -2.16 -6.76 7.45
CA GLN A 105 -2.24 -5.59 8.32
C GLN A 105 -3.46 -5.69 9.23
N PHE A 106 -3.29 -5.27 10.46
CA PHE A 106 -4.34 -5.03 11.42
C PHE A 106 -4.32 -3.56 11.82
N LEU A 107 -5.51 -2.95 11.96
CA LEU A 107 -5.68 -1.56 12.35
C LEU A 107 -6.91 -1.43 13.25
N LYS A 108 -6.78 -0.60 14.28
CA LYS A 108 -7.88 -0.17 15.13
C LYS A 108 -7.98 1.34 15.05
N THR A 109 -9.18 1.89 14.80
CA THR A 109 -9.42 3.34 14.77
C THR A 109 -10.27 3.74 15.95
N TYR A 110 -9.91 4.81 16.62
CA TYR A 110 -10.66 5.46 17.69
C TYR A 110 -10.97 6.90 17.26
N LEU A 111 -12.16 7.38 17.60
CA LEU A 111 -12.49 8.80 17.48
C LEU A 111 -12.22 9.50 18.80
N ASP A 112 -11.32 10.46 18.83
CA ASP A 112 -10.81 11.07 20.05
C ASP A 112 -11.91 11.77 20.87
N ASN A 113 -12.91 12.35 20.21
CA ASN A 113 -14.04 13.01 20.85
C ASN A 113 -15.21 12.06 21.17
N ASN A 114 -15.19 10.84 20.67
CA ASN A 114 -16.24 9.84 20.83
C ASN A 114 -15.63 8.43 20.81
N PRO A 115 -14.96 8.01 21.89
CA PRO A 115 -14.26 6.74 21.97
C PRO A 115 -15.18 5.52 21.82
N GLU A 116 -16.48 5.73 21.93
CA GLU A 116 -17.50 4.70 21.67
C GLU A 116 -17.60 4.34 20.18
N TYR A 117 -17.22 5.26 19.28
CA TYR A 117 -17.17 5.00 17.84
C TYR A 117 -15.81 4.45 17.49
N ASP A 118 -15.78 3.24 17.04
CA ASP A 118 -14.53 2.60 16.65
C ASP A 118 -14.63 1.83 15.34
N ARG A 119 -13.50 1.54 14.77
CA ARG A 119 -13.36 0.64 13.63
C ARG A 119 -12.22 -0.33 13.88
N THR A 120 -12.46 -1.59 13.61
CA THR A 120 -11.42 -2.60 13.51
C THR A 120 -11.28 -3.01 12.05
N ARG A 121 -10.06 -3.05 11.54
CA ARG A 121 -9.75 -3.50 10.19
C ARG A 121 -8.67 -4.56 10.24
N TRP A 122 -8.84 -5.59 9.46
CA TRP A 122 -7.73 -6.44 9.05
C TRP A 122 -7.77 -6.65 7.55
N GLN A 123 -6.60 -6.78 6.95
CA GLN A 123 -6.47 -7.04 5.53
C GLN A 123 -5.31 -7.99 5.25
N ALA A 124 -5.44 -8.74 4.18
CA ALA A 124 -4.40 -9.59 3.65
C ALA A 124 -4.37 -9.47 2.13
N GLY A 125 -3.19 -9.62 1.56
CA GLY A 125 -3.01 -9.55 0.12
C GLY A 125 -1.91 -10.48 -0.36
N VAL A 126 -1.99 -10.82 -1.65
CA VAL A 126 -0.95 -11.51 -2.37
C VAL A 126 -0.68 -10.80 -3.69
N THR A 127 0.57 -10.57 -3.99
CA THR A 127 1.01 -9.94 -5.23
C THR A 127 1.95 -10.89 -5.97
N ARG A 128 1.66 -11.14 -7.24
CA ARG A 128 2.56 -11.81 -8.18
C ARG A 128 3.13 -10.78 -9.15
N THR A 129 4.46 -10.76 -9.29
CA THR A 129 5.16 -9.92 -10.26
C THR A 129 5.55 -10.76 -11.48
N PHE A 130 5.40 -10.21 -12.68
CA PHE A 130 5.78 -10.80 -13.95
C PHE A 130 6.72 -9.80 -14.65
N PRO A 131 8.05 -9.95 -14.51
CA PRO A 131 9.00 -9.10 -15.21
C PRO A 131 8.98 -9.40 -16.70
N PHE A 132 9.21 -8.37 -17.52
CA PHE A 132 9.37 -8.51 -18.97
C PHE A 132 10.40 -7.51 -19.50
N THR A 133 10.88 -7.78 -20.70
CA THR A 133 11.72 -6.86 -21.45
C THR A 133 11.07 -6.62 -22.81
N TYR A 134 10.94 -5.36 -23.19
CA TYR A 134 10.43 -4.97 -24.50
C TYR A 134 11.32 -3.88 -25.10
N ASN A 135 11.76 -4.07 -26.34
CA ASN A 135 12.72 -3.18 -27.03
C ASN A 135 13.97 -2.86 -26.17
N GLY A 136 14.52 -3.87 -25.49
CA GLY A 136 15.68 -3.71 -24.62
C GLY A 136 15.43 -2.92 -23.33
N LYS A 137 14.19 -2.57 -23.03
CA LYS A 137 13.79 -1.84 -21.83
C LYS A 137 13.03 -2.76 -20.87
N SER A 138 13.26 -2.57 -19.57
CA SER A 138 12.64 -3.36 -18.53
C SER A 138 11.25 -2.88 -18.18
N GLY A 139 10.38 -3.81 -17.90
CA GLY A 139 9.05 -3.56 -17.35
C GLY A 139 8.61 -4.70 -16.44
N ASN A 140 7.50 -4.50 -15.77
CA ASN A 140 6.83 -5.56 -15.06
C ASN A 140 5.31 -5.36 -15.09
N THR A 141 4.59 -6.48 -15.04
CA THR A 141 3.20 -6.49 -14.67
C THR A 141 3.06 -7.12 -13.29
N LYS A 142 2.08 -6.70 -12.53
CA LYS A 142 1.75 -7.25 -11.21
C LYS A 142 0.28 -7.56 -11.17
N LEU A 143 -0.06 -8.69 -10.55
CA LEU A 143 -1.43 -9.00 -10.20
C LEU A 143 -1.50 -9.06 -8.67
N ARG A 144 -2.28 -8.17 -8.07
CA ARG A 144 -2.56 -8.18 -6.64
C ARG A 144 -3.99 -8.60 -6.39
N LEU A 145 -4.14 -9.61 -5.54
CA LEU A 145 -5.41 -10.03 -4.97
C LEU A 145 -5.39 -9.69 -3.50
N GLY A 146 -6.51 -9.29 -2.96
CA GLY A 146 -6.58 -9.00 -1.54
C GLY A 146 -7.98 -9.07 -0.99
N TYR A 147 -8.00 -9.16 0.32
CA TYR A 147 -9.21 -9.19 1.13
C TYR A 147 -9.06 -8.24 2.30
N ARG A 148 -10.15 -7.58 2.67
CA ARG A 148 -10.25 -6.70 3.83
C ARG A 148 -11.57 -6.90 4.54
N ASN A 149 -11.51 -6.92 5.85
CA ASN A 149 -12.67 -6.83 6.72
C ASN A 149 -12.59 -5.56 7.55
N ASP A 150 -13.63 -4.76 7.51
CA ASP A 150 -13.84 -3.58 8.35
C ASP A 150 -15.07 -3.79 9.20
N ASN A 151 -14.92 -3.64 10.51
CA ASN A 151 -16.02 -3.63 11.48
C ASN A 151 -16.11 -2.26 12.11
N TRP A 152 -17.24 -1.59 11.93
CA TRP A 152 -17.57 -0.31 12.50
C TRP A 152 -18.59 -0.45 13.62
N HIS A 153 -18.36 0.21 14.71
CA HIS A 153 -19.26 0.25 15.83
C HIS A 153 -19.77 1.67 16.08
N TYR A 154 -21.10 1.82 16.24
CA TYR A 154 -21.78 3.08 16.48
C TYR A 154 -22.71 2.90 17.69
N PRO A 155 -22.30 3.28 18.90
CA PRO A 155 -22.98 2.86 20.13
C PRO A 155 -24.28 3.59 20.42
N SER A 156 -24.49 4.79 19.88
CA SER A 156 -25.62 5.62 20.26
C SER A 156 -26.86 5.45 19.39
N ILE A 157 -27.91 4.88 19.94
CA ILE A 157 -29.25 4.79 19.32
C ILE A 157 -29.96 6.15 19.27
N SER A 158 -29.56 7.06 20.14
CA SER A 158 -30.28 8.32 20.38
C SER A 158 -29.77 9.50 19.55
N ASN A 159 -28.74 9.32 18.74
CA ASN A 159 -28.18 10.40 17.94
C ASN A 159 -28.93 10.54 16.60
N PRO A 160 -29.78 11.57 16.41
CA PRO A 160 -30.52 11.78 15.17
C PRO A 160 -29.62 12.06 13.95
N ALA A 161 -28.35 12.43 14.17
CA ALA A 161 -27.37 12.59 13.09
C ALA A 161 -26.98 11.26 12.44
N LEU A 162 -27.26 10.12 13.08
CA LEU A 162 -27.06 8.77 12.54
C LEU A 162 -28.28 8.26 11.75
N ALA A 163 -29.36 9.05 11.68
CA ALA A 163 -30.52 8.70 10.87
C ALA A 163 -30.12 8.65 9.39
N ASP A 164 -30.36 7.53 8.76
CA ASP A 164 -30.07 7.32 7.34
C ASP A 164 -31.33 7.58 6.51
N PRO A 165 -31.38 8.66 5.70
CA PRO A 165 -32.57 8.97 4.90
C PRO A 165 -32.94 7.85 3.92
N ALA A 166 -31.95 7.08 3.43
CA ALA A 166 -32.16 5.95 2.53
C ALA A 166 -32.94 4.81 3.18
N TYR A 167 -32.99 4.78 4.52
CA TYR A 167 -33.66 3.75 5.31
C TYR A 167 -34.76 4.28 6.21
N LYS A 168 -35.48 5.30 5.75
CA LYS A 168 -36.66 5.87 6.45
C LYS A 168 -36.38 6.38 7.87
N GLY A 169 -35.17 6.89 8.12
CA GLY A 169 -34.76 7.43 9.40
C GLY A 169 -34.36 6.39 10.45
N ASP A 170 -34.14 5.13 10.04
CA ASP A 170 -33.52 4.13 10.93
C ASP A 170 -32.09 4.55 11.30
N ILE A 171 -31.70 4.31 12.53
CA ILE A 171 -30.40 4.73 13.08
C ILE A 171 -29.38 3.62 12.89
N ARG A 172 -28.26 3.93 12.22
CA ARG A 172 -27.15 2.98 12.03
C ARG A 172 -26.43 2.73 13.34
N LYS A 173 -26.26 1.45 13.72
CA LYS A 173 -25.52 1.00 14.89
C LYS A 173 -24.15 0.44 14.57
N GLY A 174 -24.00 -0.13 13.42
CA GLY A 174 -22.76 -0.76 13.00
C GLY A 174 -22.73 -1.09 11.53
N GLU A 175 -21.55 -1.43 11.06
CA GLU A 175 -21.32 -1.89 9.70
C GLU A 175 -20.21 -2.94 9.71
N GLU A 176 -20.48 -4.11 9.18
CA GLU A 176 -19.48 -5.11 8.84
C GLU A 176 -19.28 -5.07 7.32
N ARG A 177 -18.05 -4.88 6.86
CA ARG A 177 -17.71 -4.78 5.45
C ARG A 177 -16.67 -5.84 5.11
N HIS A 178 -16.96 -6.65 4.12
CA HIS A 178 -16.02 -7.57 3.50
C HIS A 178 -15.69 -7.06 2.10
N GLU A 179 -14.44 -6.83 1.82
CA GLU A 179 -13.99 -6.33 0.53
C GLU A 179 -12.97 -7.29 -0.09
N ILE A 180 -13.24 -7.67 -1.33
CA ILE A 180 -12.30 -8.42 -2.16
C ILE A 180 -11.86 -7.48 -3.29
N TRP A 181 -10.57 -7.45 -3.59
CA TRP A 181 -10.07 -6.67 -4.73
C TRP A 181 -9.11 -7.46 -5.59
N ILE A 182 -9.15 -7.11 -6.88
CA ILE A 182 -8.22 -7.55 -7.90
C ILE A 182 -7.59 -6.31 -8.50
N ARG A 183 -6.27 -6.25 -8.53
CA ARG A 183 -5.54 -5.08 -9.04
C ARG A 183 -4.40 -5.50 -9.96
N PRO A 184 -4.65 -5.65 -11.27
CA PRO A 184 -3.58 -5.70 -12.26
C PRO A 184 -2.91 -4.33 -12.37
N GLN A 185 -1.58 -4.36 -12.48
CA GLN A 185 -0.75 -3.17 -12.60
C GLN A 185 0.31 -3.42 -13.68
N ALA A 186 0.74 -2.37 -14.35
CA ALA A 186 1.83 -2.40 -15.32
C ALA A 186 2.78 -1.24 -15.07
N TYR A 187 4.06 -1.51 -15.24
CA TYR A 187 5.13 -0.54 -15.22
C TYR A 187 6.06 -0.80 -16.39
N TYR A 188 6.48 0.25 -17.09
CA TYR A 188 7.41 0.16 -18.19
C TYR A 188 8.41 1.33 -18.15
N LYS A 189 9.69 1.01 -18.08
CA LYS A 189 10.77 2.01 -18.13
C LYS A 189 11.12 2.29 -19.58
N TYR A 190 10.62 3.40 -20.13
CA TYR A 190 10.88 3.81 -21.49
C TYR A 190 12.30 4.36 -21.67
N SER A 191 12.77 5.18 -20.71
CA SER A 191 14.12 5.74 -20.67
C SER A 191 14.58 5.89 -19.23
N GLU A 192 15.77 6.40 -18.99
CA GLU A 192 16.25 6.72 -17.64
C GLU A 192 15.34 7.77 -16.95
N ASN A 193 14.81 8.68 -17.75
CA ASN A 193 14.04 9.82 -17.25
C ASN A 193 12.52 9.68 -17.42
N LEU A 194 12.05 8.63 -18.11
CA LEU A 194 10.62 8.46 -18.39
C LEU A 194 10.20 7.01 -18.16
N SER A 195 9.16 6.85 -17.35
CA SER A 195 8.48 5.57 -17.18
C SER A 195 6.96 5.75 -17.23
N PHE A 196 6.26 4.69 -17.64
CA PHE A 196 4.81 4.63 -17.68
C PHE A 196 4.31 3.66 -16.62
N ASN A 197 3.13 3.97 -16.09
CA ASN A 197 2.43 3.12 -15.14
C ASN A 197 0.94 3.07 -15.47
N ALA A 198 0.32 1.95 -15.14
CA ALA A 198 -1.12 1.78 -15.18
C ALA A 198 -1.56 0.84 -14.06
N SER A 199 -2.75 1.06 -13.55
CA SER A 199 -3.39 0.16 -12.59
C SER A 199 -4.89 0.15 -12.82
N LEU A 200 -5.46 -1.05 -12.86
CA LEU A 200 -6.88 -1.27 -12.82
C LEU A 200 -7.21 -1.87 -11.46
N SER A 201 -8.09 -1.28 -10.71
CA SER A 201 -8.51 -1.79 -9.40
C SER A 201 -10.01 -2.06 -9.44
N PHE A 202 -10.37 -3.31 -9.21
CA PHE A 202 -11.74 -3.77 -9.12
C PHE A 202 -11.99 -4.22 -7.69
N ARG A 203 -12.95 -3.61 -7.02
CA ARG A 203 -13.30 -3.92 -5.63
C ARG A 203 -14.75 -4.31 -5.53
N LEU A 204 -15.03 -5.46 -4.95
CA LEU A 204 -16.36 -5.91 -4.60
C LEU A 204 -16.51 -5.89 -3.09
N ILE A 205 -17.56 -5.26 -2.62
CA ILE A 205 -17.80 -5.01 -1.20
C ILE A 205 -19.15 -5.61 -0.81
N ASP A 206 -19.14 -6.56 0.10
CA ASP A 206 -20.32 -7.06 0.82
C ASP A 206 -20.44 -6.30 2.13
N ARG A 207 -21.56 -5.64 2.35
CA ARG A 207 -21.81 -4.82 3.54
C ARG A 207 -23.01 -5.36 4.29
N LYS A 208 -22.82 -5.59 5.58
CA LYS A 208 -23.92 -5.82 6.52
C LYS A 208 -24.08 -4.59 7.37
N LEU A 209 -25.26 -4.03 7.35
CA LEU A 209 -25.61 -2.82 8.06
C LEU A 209 -26.54 -3.19 9.21
N ASP A 210 -26.16 -2.81 10.42
CA ASP A 210 -26.99 -2.96 11.62
C ASP A 210 -27.71 -1.65 11.92
N TYR A 211 -29.04 -1.69 11.96
CA TYR A 211 -29.89 -0.54 12.23
C TYR A 211 -30.79 -0.79 13.43
N ALA A 212 -30.95 0.25 14.27
CA ALA A 212 -32.07 0.34 15.19
C ALA A 212 -33.21 1.06 14.51
N ARG A 213 -34.41 0.51 14.60
CA ARG A 213 -35.60 1.22 14.11
C ARG A 213 -35.88 2.44 15.00
N ALA A 214 -36.23 3.56 14.37
CA ALA A 214 -36.61 4.79 15.07
C ALA A 214 -37.86 4.61 16.00
N LYS A 215 -38.66 3.59 15.75
CA LYS A 215 -39.83 3.21 16.55
C LYS A 215 -39.75 1.72 16.91
N GLY A 216 -38.99 1.38 17.96
CA GLY A 216 -38.95 0.04 18.52
C GLY A 216 -37.54 -0.54 18.65
N ASN A 217 -37.33 -1.40 19.63
CA ASN A 217 -36.01 -1.94 20.03
C ASN A 217 -35.51 -3.13 19.18
N TYR A 218 -35.95 -3.26 17.95
CA TYR A 218 -35.57 -4.40 17.12
C TYR A 218 -34.51 -3.99 16.11
N GLY A 219 -33.33 -4.66 16.16
CA GLY A 219 -32.28 -4.55 15.17
C GLY A 219 -32.76 -5.04 13.79
N VAL A 220 -32.42 -4.32 12.74
CA VAL A 220 -32.66 -4.72 11.35
C VAL A 220 -31.32 -4.85 10.66
N TYR A 221 -31.02 -6.06 10.20
CA TYR A 221 -29.84 -6.30 9.38
C TYR A 221 -30.20 -6.10 7.91
N LYS A 222 -29.38 -5.32 7.23
CA LYS A 222 -29.46 -5.18 5.78
C LYS A 222 -28.13 -5.60 5.17
N ARG A 223 -28.19 -6.33 4.09
CA ARG A 223 -27.03 -6.76 3.34
C ARG A 223 -27.05 -6.14 1.96
N ASP A 224 -25.99 -5.46 1.62
CA ASP A 224 -25.86 -4.73 0.37
C ASP A 224 -24.53 -5.04 -0.30
N TRP A 225 -24.53 -5.05 -1.63
CA TRP A 225 -23.33 -5.19 -2.44
C TRP A 225 -22.96 -3.87 -3.09
N SER A 226 -21.68 -3.57 -3.07
CA SER A 226 -21.12 -2.38 -3.72
C SER A 226 -19.94 -2.77 -4.59
N GLN A 227 -19.73 -2.01 -5.65
CA GLN A 227 -18.59 -2.17 -6.53
C GLN A 227 -17.87 -0.83 -6.64
N ILE A 228 -16.54 -0.86 -6.56
CA ILE A 228 -15.71 0.31 -6.77
C ILE A 228 -14.61 -0.06 -7.76
N ASN A 229 -14.56 0.68 -8.87
CA ASN A 229 -13.51 0.55 -9.87
C ASN A 229 -12.69 1.83 -9.87
N GLU A 230 -11.39 1.70 -9.66
CA GLU A 230 -10.44 2.80 -9.72
C GLU A 230 -9.35 2.45 -10.73
N HIS A 231 -9.24 3.24 -11.78
CA HIS A 231 -8.28 3.00 -12.84
C HIS A 231 -7.40 4.22 -12.99
N PHE A 232 -6.09 4.01 -13.04
CA PHE A 232 -5.19 5.09 -13.39
C PHE A 232 -4.19 4.65 -14.47
N ALA A 233 -3.77 5.62 -15.28
CA ALA A 233 -2.65 5.47 -16.20
C ALA A 233 -1.88 6.78 -16.25
N GLY A 234 -0.56 6.69 -16.34
CA GLY A 234 0.25 7.89 -16.32
C GLY A 234 1.72 7.67 -16.60
N ALA A 235 2.46 8.75 -16.41
CA ALA A 235 3.89 8.82 -16.61
C ALA A 235 4.60 9.38 -15.39
N ASN A 236 5.81 8.91 -15.15
CA ASN A 236 6.76 9.49 -14.21
C ASN A 236 7.94 10.04 -15.00
N ILE A 237 8.18 11.34 -14.86
CA ILE A 237 9.27 12.08 -15.49
C ILE A 237 10.29 12.40 -14.41
N THR A 238 11.49 11.87 -14.52
CA THR A 238 12.61 12.14 -13.61
C THR A 238 13.51 13.20 -14.24
N PHE A 239 13.55 14.40 -13.65
CA PHE A 239 14.42 15.47 -14.14
C PHE A 239 15.86 15.28 -13.70
N ASN A 240 16.05 14.82 -12.45
CA ASN A 240 17.34 14.48 -11.85
C ASN A 240 17.12 13.62 -10.59
N GLN A 241 18.17 13.32 -9.83
CA GLN A 241 18.10 12.49 -8.62
C GLN A 241 17.18 13.05 -7.50
N LYS A 242 16.94 14.37 -7.52
CA LYS A 242 16.13 15.06 -6.50
C LYS A 242 14.72 15.38 -6.96
N ASN A 243 14.48 15.45 -8.27
CA ASN A 243 13.24 15.99 -8.84
C ASN A 243 12.55 15.00 -9.77
N SER A 244 11.27 14.76 -9.54
CA SER A 244 10.43 14.02 -10.48
C SER A 244 9.00 14.56 -10.49
N LEU A 245 8.28 14.27 -11.56
CA LEU A 245 6.89 14.66 -11.76
C LEU A 245 6.08 13.41 -12.18
N TRP A 246 5.03 13.11 -11.44
CA TRP A 246 4.05 12.09 -11.76
C TRP A 246 2.81 12.74 -12.32
N LEU A 247 2.40 12.30 -13.49
CA LEU A 247 1.20 12.76 -14.19
C LEU A 247 0.31 11.56 -14.45
N ASN A 248 -0.89 11.55 -13.90
CA ASN A 248 -1.80 10.43 -14.01
C ASN A 248 -3.20 10.92 -14.41
N TYR A 249 -3.85 10.14 -15.24
CA TYR A 249 -5.29 10.16 -15.39
C TYR A 249 -5.88 9.15 -14.43
N LEU A 250 -6.89 9.55 -13.65
CA LEU A 250 -7.59 8.71 -12.69
C LEU A 250 -9.08 8.69 -13.04
N TYR A 251 -9.62 7.49 -13.18
CA TYR A 251 -11.04 7.23 -13.34
C TYR A 251 -11.57 6.47 -12.13
N ILE A 252 -12.69 6.92 -11.59
CA ILE A 252 -13.41 6.29 -10.49
C ILE A 252 -14.83 6.01 -10.96
N ASP A 253 -15.25 4.75 -10.84
CA ASP A 253 -16.64 4.30 -11.06
C ASP A 253 -17.07 3.53 -9.81
N GLU A 254 -17.98 4.11 -9.07
CA GLU A 254 -18.42 3.63 -7.78
C GLU A 254 -19.93 3.41 -7.78
N GLN A 255 -20.33 2.18 -7.58
CA GLN A 255 -21.70 1.78 -7.35
C GLN A 255 -21.83 1.35 -5.89
N LEU A 256 -22.32 2.24 -5.05
CA LEU A 256 -22.57 1.98 -3.65
C LEU A 256 -24.01 1.57 -3.47
N VAL A 257 -24.24 0.34 -3.06
CA VAL A 257 -25.58 -0.17 -2.74
C VAL A 257 -26.59 0.20 -3.84
N ASN A 258 -27.67 -0.34 -4.02
CA ASN A 258 -28.64 -0.09 -5.09
C ASN A 258 -29.04 1.39 -5.34
N THR A 259 -28.38 2.34 -4.72
CA THR A 259 -28.80 3.74 -4.62
C THR A 259 -27.82 4.77 -5.13
N LEU A 260 -26.52 4.48 -5.23
CA LEU A 260 -25.53 5.51 -5.55
C LEU A 260 -24.62 5.07 -6.69
N TYR A 261 -24.61 5.86 -7.75
CA TYR A 261 -23.59 5.80 -8.81
C TYR A 261 -22.74 7.06 -8.72
N ASN A 262 -21.42 6.89 -8.74
CA ASN A 262 -20.47 7.98 -8.77
C ASN A 262 -19.43 7.71 -9.85
N LYS A 263 -19.36 8.59 -10.85
CA LYS A 263 -18.37 8.51 -11.93
C LYS A 263 -17.57 9.80 -11.96
N GLU A 264 -16.26 9.67 -11.86
CA GLU A 264 -15.37 10.82 -11.80
C GLU A 264 -14.10 10.60 -12.63
N HIS A 265 -13.65 11.66 -13.23
CA HIS A 265 -12.45 11.71 -14.06
C HIS A 265 -11.53 12.80 -13.54
N PHE A 266 -10.29 12.47 -13.25
CA PHE A 266 -9.32 13.39 -12.70
C PHE A 266 -8.02 13.38 -13.52
N PHE A 267 -7.40 14.52 -13.58
CA PHE A 267 -5.98 14.64 -13.81
C PHE A 267 -5.28 14.78 -12.45
N TRP A 268 -4.28 13.96 -12.18
CA TRP A 268 -3.56 13.96 -10.93
C TRP A 268 -2.07 14.14 -11.17
N GLY A 269 -1.55 15.30 -10.78
CA GLY A 269 -0.14 15.65 -10.86
C GLY A 269 0.49 15.69 -9.47
N ILE A 270 1.66 15.07 -9.32
CA ILE A 270 2.46 15.07 -8.09
C ILE A 270 3.89 15.44 -8.47
N TYR A 271 4.35 16.59 -8.00
CA TYR A 271 5.77 16.95 -8.09
C TYR A 271 6.48 16.44 -6.83
N ARG A 272 7.67 15.84 -6.98
CA ARG A 272 8.45 15.27 -5.89
C ARG A 272 9.81 15.95 -5.84
N TYR A 273 10.15 16.49 -4.69
CA TYR A 273 11.45 17.07 -4.40
C TYR A 273 12.09 16.40 -3.19
N LYS A 274 13.26 15.79 -3.39
CA LYS A 274 14.04 15.12 -2.33
C LYS A 274 15.21 15.98 -1.91
N PHE A 275 15.26 16.36 -0.63
CA PHE A 275 16.38 17.05 0.00
C PHE A 275 17.53 16.09 0.34
N ASP A 276 18.72 16.64 0.59
CA ASP A 276 19.90 15.83 0.94
C ASP A 276 19.76 15.08 2.27
N ASN A 277 19.00 15.63 3.21
CA ASN A 277 18.68 15.00 4.50
C ASN A 277 17.59 13.90 4.39
N GLY A 278 17.14 13.59 3.18
CA GLY A 278 16.13 12.57 2.93
C GLY A 278 14.67 13.06 3.02
N LEU A 279 14.42 14.29 3.46
CA LEU A 279 13.09 14.90 3.43
C LEU A 279 12.55 14.90 1.98
N LEU A 280 11.33 14.45 1.80
CA LEU A 280 10.64 14.42 0.51
C LEU A 280 9.39 15.30 0.61
N LEU A 281 9.33 16.34 -0.22
CA LEU A 281 8.14 17.18 -0.42
C LEU A 281 7.42 16.76 -1.69
N MET A 282 6.10 16.65 -1.63
CA MET A 282 5.26 16.18 -2.73
C MET A 282 3.99 17.05 -2.84
N PRO A 283 4.11 18.32 -3.31
CA PRO A 283 2.92 19.08 -3.66
C PRO A 283 2.17 18.36 -4.80
N TYR A 284 0.86 18.34 -4.70
CA TYR A 284 0.03 17.68 -5.69
C TYR A 284 -1.26 18.42 -5.99
N THR A 285 -1.81 18.12 -7.14
CA THR A 285 -3.15 18.54 -7.53
C THR A 285 -3.90 17.36 -8.15
N ARG A 286 -5.16 17.21 -7.79
CA ARG A 286 -6.11 16.31 -8.43
C ARG A 286 -7.26 17.14 -8.99
N LEU A 287 -7.23 17.41 -10.28
CA LEU A 287 -8.19 18.27 -10.97
C LEU A 287 -9.31 17.40 -11.53
N ALA A 288 -10.55 17.70 -11.19
CA ALA A 288 -11.70 17.11 -11.86
C ALA A 288 -11.75 17.61 -13.31
N LEU A 289 -11.63 16.70 -14.27
CA LEU A 289 -11.65 17.01 -15.71
C LEU A 289 -13.06 17.27 -16.22
N VAL A 290 -14.01 16.58 -15.61
CA VAL A 290 -15.44 16.76 -15.86
C VAL A 290 -16.15 16.78 -14.51
N LYS A 291 -17.37 17.28 -14.48
CA LYS A 291 -18.21 17.14 -13.30
C LYS A 291 -18.49 15.65 -13.08
N GLY A 292 -18.14 15.15 -11.89
CA GLY A 292 -18.54 13.80 -11.48
C GLY A 292 -20.04 13.70 -11.40
N THR A 293 -20.60 12.57 -11.84
CA THR A 293 -22.04 12.32 -11.78
C THR A 293 -22.36 11.45 -10.57
N GLN A 294 -23.38 11.81 -9.83
CA GLN A 294 -23.88 11.06 -8.69
C GLN A 294 -25.40 10.92 -8.83
N SER A 295 -25.88 9.69 -8.93
CA SER A 295 -27.31 9.43 -8.99
C SER A 295 -27.73 8.49 -7.87
N PHE A 296 -28.95 8.67 -7.41
CA PHE A 296 -29.62 7.84 -6.40
C PHE A 296 -30.80 7.14 -7.04
N ARG A 297 -31.00 5.89 -6.70
CA ARG A 297 -32.12 5.09 -7.18
C ARG A 297 -32.98 4.63 -6.02
N ASP A 298 -34.28 4.55 -6.24
CA ASP A 298 -35.22 3.99 -5.29
C ASP A 298 -35.21 2.45 -5.32
N SER A 299 -36.01 1.83 -4.47
CA SER A 299 -36.18 0.37 -4.39
C SER A 299 -36.71 -0.26 -5.69
N ASN A 300 -37.32 0.55 -6.58
CA ASN A 300 -37.83 0.13 -7.88
C ASN A 300 -36.86 0.42 -9.02
N ASN A 301 -35.60 0.77 -8.67
CA ASN A 301 -34.54 1.12 -9.62
C ASN A 301 -34.80 2.41 -10.42
N HIS A 302 -35.73 3.27 -9.97
CA HIS A 302 -35.95 4.58 -10.58
C HIS A 302 -34.95 5.59 -10.04
N GLU A 303 -34.33 6.34 -10.91
CA GLU A 303 -33.42 7.44 -10.55
C GLU A 303 -34.25 8.64 -10.06
N PHE A 304 -34.07 9.03 -8.81
CA PHE A 304 -34.86 10.10 -8.20
C PHE A 304 -34.04 11.36 -7.83
N LEU A 305 -32.72 11.27 -7.80
CA LEU A 305 -31.86 12.40 -7.52
C LEU A 305 -30.59 12.32 -8.36
N TYR A 306 -30.35 13.37 -9.10
CA TYR A 306 -29.14 13.54 -9.87
C TYR A 306 -28.33 14.70 -9.30
N LYS A 307 -27.04 14.46 -9.04
CA LYS A 307 -26.09 15.47 -8.63
C LYS A 307 -24.86 15.43 -9.53
N GLU A 308 -24.37 16.60 -9.86
CA GLU A 308 -23.04 16.75 -10.44
C GLU A 308 -22.10 17.31 -9.36
N LYS A 309 -20.88 16.80 -9.32
CA LYS A 309 -19.88 17.24 -8.34
C LYS A 309 -18.56 17.57 -9.00
N ASN A 310 -17.89 18.60 -8.50
CA ASN A 310 -16.48 18.84 -8.77
C ASN A 310 -15.72 18.74 -7.45
N ARG A 311 -14.81 17.78 -7.37
CA ARG A 311 -14.02 17.47 -6.17
C ARG A 311 -12.52 17.58 -6.45
N SER A 312 -12.10 18.68 -7.04
CA SER A 312 -10.66 18.95 -7.21
C SER A 312 -9.97 19.04 -5.84
N ARG A 313 -8.70 18.63 -5.77
CA ARG A 313 -7.89 18.68 -4.55
C ARG A 313 -6.56 19.34 -4.83
N TYR A 314 -6.08 20.11 -3.87
CA TYR A 314 -4.76 20.77 -3.87
C TYR A 314 -4.09 20.43 -2.54
N GLY A 315 -2.96 19.76 -2.58
CA GLY A 315 -2.37 19.24 -1.36
C GLY A 315 -0.86 19.19 -1.35
N LEU A 316 -0.36 18.85 -0.18
CA LEU A 316 1.05 18.64 0.08
C LEU A 316 1.22 17.38 0.91
N GLN A 317 2.03 16.46 0.42
CA GLN A 317 2.53 15.33 1.18
C GLN A 317 3.98 15.59 1.56
N VAL A 318 4.35 15.20 2.77
CA VAL A 318 5.71 15.29 3.29
C VAL A 318 6.09 13.95 3.88
N LEU A 319 7.23 13.42 3.47
CA LEU A 319 7.84 12.25 4.10
C LEU A 319 9.17 12.66 4.72
N TYR A 320 9.30 12.49 6.02
CA TYR A 320 10.52 12.78 6.76
C TYR A 320 11.07 11.52 7.43
N PRO A 321 12.25 11.03 7.01
CA PRO A 321 12.90 9.92 7.69
C PRO A 321 13.54 10.42 8.99
N LEU A 322 13.03 9.99 10.15
CA LEU A 322 13.64 10.25 11.45
C LEU A 322 14.89 9.40 11.65
N THR A 323 14.82 8.14 11.24
CA THR A 323 15.91 7.17 11.23
C THR A 323 15.83 6.34 9.95
N LYS A 324 16.73 5.35 9.77
CA LYS A 324 16.62 4.38 8.66
C LYS A 324 15.35 3.54 8.74
N GLN A 325 14.80 3.37 9.93
CA GLN A 325 13.65 2.50 10.20
C GLN A 325 12.36 3.28 10.51
N THR A 326 12.49 4.53 10.95
CA THR A 326 11.34 5.33 11.40
C THR A 326 11.13 6.53 10.49
N SER A 327 9.89 6.75 10.10
CA SER A 327 9.50 7.91 9.28
C SER A 327 8.21 8.53 9.78
N ILE A 328 8.08 9.83 9.52
CA ILE A 328 6.83 10.57 9.61
C ILE A 328 6.35 10.86 8.19
N PHE A 329 5.10 10.57 7.92
CA PHE A 329 4.42 10.98 6.70
C PHE A 329 3.27 11.92 7.07
N THR A 330 3.09 13.00 6.31
CA THR A 330 1.94 13.88 6.44
C THR A 330 1.26 14.05 5.10
N ASP A 331 -0.05 14.14 5.10
CA ASP A 331 -0.87 14.51 3.93
C ASP A 331 -1.85 15.60 4.35
N THR A 332 -1.82 16.71 3.65
CA THR A 332 -2.79 17.77 3.86
C THR A 332 -3.31 18.26 2.52
N TYR A 333 -4.62 18.48 2.44
CA TYR A 333 -5.20 19.04 1.23
C TYR A 333 -6.42 19.92 1.52
N TYR A 334 -6.61 20.82 0.58
CA TYR A 334 -7.82 21.61 0.42
C TYR A 334 -8.64 21.05 -0.74
N ARG A 335 -9.94 20.86 -0.52
CA ARG A 335 -10.88 20.37 -1.51
C ARG A 335 -12.07 21.33 -1.64
N PRO A 336 -12.05 22.28 -2.61
CA PRO A 336 -13.24 23.02 -2.97
C PRO A 336 -14.22 22.05 -3.66
N GLU A 337 -15.35 21.79 -3.02
CA GLU A 337 -16.40 20.95 -3.60
C GLU A 337 -17.53 21.83 -4.08
N GLN A 338 -17.91 21.69 -5.33
CA GLN A 338 -19.09 22.27 -5.93
C GLN A 338 -20.07 21.16 -6.27
N THR A 339 -21.29 21.30 -5.81
CA THR A 339 -22.38 20.35 -6.09
C THR A 339 -23.52 21.07 -6.77
N TRP A 340 -24.04 20.48 -7.84
CA TRP A 340 -25.23 20.95 -8.55
C TRP A 340 -26.34 19.91 -8.35
N THR A 341 -27.48 20.35 -7.82
CA THR A 341 -28.66 19.52 -7.63
C THR A 341 -29.82 20.23 -8.29
N ASN A 342 -30.42 19.64 -9.32
CA ASN A 342 -31.54 20.24 -10.08
C ASN A 342 -31.24 21.71 -10.47
N ASN A 343 -30.04 21.97 -11.03
CA ASN A 343 -29.52 23.28 -11.42
C ASN A 343 -29.21 24.26 -10.27
N ASN A 344 -29.44 23.88 -9.02
CA ASN A 344 -29.01 24.69 -7.88
C ASN A 344 -27.56 24.34 -7.52
N LYS A 345 -26.71 25.37 -7.44
CA LYS A 345 -25.29 25.22 -7.08
C LYS A 345 -25.11 25.45 -5.58
N SER A 346 -24.45 24.50 -4.92
CA SER A 346 -23.91 24.68 -3.57
C SER A 346 -22.38 24.55 -3.59
N SER A 347 -21.71 25.19 -2.66
CA SER A 347 -20.25 25.13 -2.55
C SER A 347 -19.89 24.83 -1.10
N ASN A 348 -19.04 23.84 -0.90
CA ASN A 348 -18.46 23.49 0.38
C ASN A 348 -16.94 23.41 0.23
N ASN A 349 -16.24 23.78 1.28
CA ASN A 349 -14.79 23.73 1.32
C ASN A 349 -14.38 22.74 2.40
N PHE A 350 -13.53 21.79 2.04
CA PHE A 350 -13.05 20.76 2.94
C PHE A 350 -11.55 20.86 3.11
N TRP A 351 -11.10 20.62 4.33
CA TRP A 351 -9.70 20.49 4.69
C TRP A 351 -9.48 19.09 5.24
N PHE A 352 -8.41 18.51 4.83
CA PHE A 352 -7.94 17.23 5.33
C PHE A 352 -6.52 17.37 5.83
N TRP A 353 -6.24 16.69 6.90
CA TRP A 353 -4.90 16.58 7.45
C TRP A 353 -4.73 15.19 8.06
N ALA A 354 -3.62 14.54 7.74
CA ALA A 354 -3.22 13.27 8.33
C ALA A 354 -1.73 13.31 8.67
N VAL A 355 -1.38 12.68 9.76
CA VAL A 355 0.01 12.40 10.15
C VAL A 355 0.13 10.93 10.49
N GLU A 356 1.10 10.28 9.92
CA GLU A 356 1.45 8.89 10.17
C GLU A 356 2.87 8.81 10.74
N LEU A 357 3.04 8.13 11.84
CA LEU A 357 4.33 7.67 12.35
C LEU A 357 4.45 6.19 12.06
N ARG A 358 5.51 5.77 11.38
CA ARG A 358 5.77 4.37 11.03
C ARG A 358 7.17 3.95 11.41
N HIS A 359 7.29 2.77 12.00
CA HIS A 359 8.55 2.10 12.31
C HIS A 359 8.59 0.72 11.63
N ASN A 360 9.68 0.42 10.90
CA ASN A 360 9.95 -0.89 10.29
C ASN A 360 11.03 -1.58 11.12
N PHE A 361 10.86 -2.87 11.39
CA PHE A 361 11.79 -3.68 12.17
C PHE A 361 12.78 -4.41 11.28
#